data_6d2cbac74c31fc1379ae1e6d2c3c1edb
#
_entry.id   6d2cbac74c31fc1379ae1e6d2c3c1edb
#
_cell.length_a   1.000
_cell.length_b   1.000
_cell.length_c   1.000
_cell.angle_alpha   90.00
_cell.angle_beta   90.00
_cell.angle_gamma   90.00
#
_symmetry.space_group_name_H-M   'P 1'
#
loop_
_entity.id
_entity.type
_entity.pdbx_description
1 polymer ?
#
loop_
_entity_poly.entity_id
_entity_poly.type
_entity_poly.pdbx_seq_one_letter_code
_entity_poly.pdbx_strand_id
1 'polypeptide(L)'
;MASSASGLFEDSGLSPLLAFMFSDEINLIFLAAPFGGRIEKIDSLVAGSLSAALSLQLAKPVSMDCRTIPLCKAEIREYLIERQNETWRNHVFSYGFYMLQDEGIDPAGAMERLRGMKEHEIHELVFQRGINLAKTPSWERRGIMIYRDERRILQDWELPLFSSRKGEELLARIIISRSGREG
;
A
#
# COMPACT_ATOMS: atom_id res chain seq x y z
N MET A 1 6.46 -1.70 -8.62
CA MET A 1 5.16 -2.05 -8.02
C MET A 1 4.01 -1.20 -8.58
N ALA A 2 4.02 0.13 -8.52
CA ALA A 2 2.89 0.96 -8.99
C ALA A 2 2.51 0.68 -10.45
N SER A 3 3.47 0.61 -11.36
CA SER A 3 3.22 0.25 -12.76
C SER A 3 2.63 -1.16 -12.92
N SER A 4 3.13 -2.14 -12.16
CA SER A 4 2.60 -3.51 -12.20
C SER A 4 1.17 -3.59 -11.66
N ALA A 5 0.88 -2.84 -10.58
CA ALA A 5 -0.47 -2.77 -10.03
C ALA A 5 -1.46 -2.05 -10.97
N SER A 6 -1.00 -1.03 -11.73
CA SER A 6 -1.84 -0.37 -12.74
C SER A 6 -2.35 -1.33 -13.82
N GLY A 7 -1.55 -2.33 -14.21
CA GLY A 7 -1.96 -3.35 -15.17
C GLY A 7 -3.17 -4.19 -14.72
N LEU A 8 -3.40 -4.32 -13.41
CA LEU A 8 -4.60 -5.01 -12.89
C LEU A 8 -5.90 -4.26 -13.20
N PHE A 9 -5.84 -2.97 -13.47
CA PHE A 9 -7.01 -2.15 -13.83
C PHE A 9 -7.36 -2.24 -15.32
N GLU A 10 -6.44 -2.68 -16.18
CA GLU A 10 -6.60 -2.65 -17.62
C GLU A 10 -6.97 -4.02 -18.19
N ASP A 11 -6.14 -5.03 -18.00
CA ASP A 11 -6.19 -6.27 -18.77
C ASP A 11 -6.49 -7.54 -17.95
N SER A 12 -6.64 -7.42 -16.62
CA SER A 12 -6.77 -8.60 -15.76
C SER A 12 -8.19 -9.18 -15.65
N GLY A 13 -9.20 -8.45 -16.08
CA GLY A 13 -10.62 -8.77 -15.80
C GLY A 13 -11.01 -8.63 -14.32
N LEU A 14 -10.10 -8.17 -13.46
CA LEU A 14 -10.34 -7.98 -12.02
C LEU A 14 -11.12 -6.70 -11.73
N SER A 15 -10.81 -5.62 -12.42
CA SER A 15 -11.49 -4.31 -12.28
C SER A 15 -11.56 -3.76 -10.85
N PRO A 16 -10.42 -3.63 -10.12
CA PRO A 16 -10.45 -3.10 -8.77
C PRO A 16 -10.99 -1.66 -8.72
N LEU A 17 -11.56 -1.28 -7.59
CA LEU A 17 -11.95 0.10 -7.30
C LEU A 17 -10.73 1.00 -7.13
N LEU A 18 -9.83 0.54 -6.27
CA LEU A 18 -8.54 1.16 -6.00
C LEU A 18 -7.50 0.11 -5.60
N ALA A 19 -6.23 0.47 -5.71
CA ALA A 19 -5.10 -0.21 -5.11
C ALA A 19 -4.37 0.78 -4.18
N PHE A 20 -4.16 0.41 -2.94
CA PHE A 20 -3.33 1.15 -1.98
C PHE A 20 -2.08 0.35 -1.69
N MET A 21 -0.91 0.99 -1.78
CA MET A 21 0.39 0.30 -1.73
C MET A 21 1.37 1.01 -0.82
N PHE A 22 2.16 0.22 -0.13
CA PHE A 22 3.32 0.67 0.64
C PHE A 22 4.28 -0.50 0.85
N SER A 23 5.57 -0.22 0.97
CA SER A 23 6.61 -1.25 1.09
C SER A 23 6.43 -2.35 0.03
N ASP A 24 6.23 -3.59 0.42
CA ASP A 24 5.97 -4.76 -0.41
C ASP A 24 4.50 -5.20 -0.43
N GLU A 25 3.60 -4.41 0.18
CA GLU A 25 2.16 -4.70 0.29
C GLU A 25 1.34 -3.95 -0.76
N ILE A 26 0.38 -4.64 -1.37
CA ILE A 26 -0.61 -4.09 -2.30
C ILE A 26 -2.01 -4.50 -1.82
N ASN A 27 -2.83 -3.52 -1.47
CA ASN A 27 -4.22 -3.70 -1.06
C ASN A 27 -5.15 -3.36 -2.23
N LEU A 28 -5.81 -4.35 -2.79
CA LEU A 28 -6.81 -4.17 -3.85
C LEU A 28 -8.20 -4.15 -3.23
N ILE A 29 -8.95 -3.10 -3.49
CA ILE A 29 -10.34 -2.98 -3.03
C ILE A 29 -11.30 -3.22 -4.20
N PHE A 30 -12.29 -4.08 -3.98
CA PHE A 30 -13.36 -4.37 -4.92
C PHE A 30 -14.71 -4.06 -4.27
N LEU A 31 -15.62 -3.39 -4.98
CA LEU A 31 -17.00 -3.16 -4.50
C LEU A 31 -17.88 -4.41 -4.69
N ALA A 32 -17.61 -5.18 -5.72
CA ALA A 32 -18.21 -6.48 -5.98
C ALA A 32 -17.10 -7.51 -6.17
N ALA A 33 -17.27 -8.68 -5.58
CA ALA A 33 -16.29 -9.75 -5.70
C ALA A 33 -16.17 -10.20 -7.17
N PRO A 34 -14.99 -10.11 -7.82
CA PRO A 34 -14.82 -10.54 -9.19
C PRO A 34 -15.04 -12.06 -9.32
N PHE A 35 -15.31 -12.52 -10.53
CA PHE A 35 -15.48 -13.94 -10.87
C PHE A 35 -16.54 -14.67 -10.05
N GLY A 36 -17.61 -13.97 -9.60
CA GLY A 36 -18.67 -14.54 -8.78
C GLY A 36 -18.21 -14.97 -7.38
N GLY A 37 -17.18 -14.31 -6.84
CA GLY A 37 -16.68 -14.55 -5.47
C GLY A 37 -15.84 -15.82 -5.31
N ARG A 38 -15.31 -16.38 -6.41
CA ARG A 38 -14.40 -17.55 -6.34
C ARG A 38 -13.05 -17.12 -5.79
N ILE A 39 -12.86 -17.23 -4.48
CA ILE A 39 -11.70 -16.72 -3.72
C ILE A 39 -10.39 -17.27 -4.28
N GLU A 40 -10.28 -18.57 -4.49
CA GLU A 40 -9.05 -19.20 -5.00
C GLU A 40 -8.68 -18.69 -6.40
N LYS A 41 -9.70 -18.34 -7.21
CA LYS A 41 -9.46 -17.74 -8.52
C LYS A 41 -8.98 -16.30 -8.40
N ILE A 42 -9.54 -15.52 -7.48
CA ILE A 42 -9.13 -14.15 -7.22
C ILE A 42 -7.67 -14.15 -6.74
N ASP A 43 -7.37 -14.92 -5.70
CA ASP A 43 -6.04 -14.99 -5.09
C ASP A 43 -4.98 -15.45 -6.11
N SER A 44 -5.25 -16.50 -6.88
CA SER A 44 -4.31 -17.01 -7.87
C SER A 44 -4.07 -16.04 -9.01
N LEU A 45 -5.10 -15.35 -9.51
CA LEU A 45 -4.95 -14.39 -10.61
C LEU A 45 -4.23 -13.11 -10.14
N VAL A 46 -4.54 -12.60 -8.96
CA VAL A 46 -3.87 -11.43 -8.39
C VAL A 46 -2.40 -11.74 -8.16
N ALA A 47 -2.10 -12.81 -7.42
CA ALA A 47 -0.72 -13.22 -7.12
C ALA A 47 0.07 -13.51 -8.39
N GLY A 48 -0.50 -14.28 -9.33
CA GLY A 48 0.16 -14.65 -10.58
C GLY A 48 0.44 -13.43 -11.49
N SER A 49 -0.54 -12.54 -11.66
CA SER A 49 -0.37 -11.35 -12.50
C SER A 49 0.68 -10.39 -11.93
N LEU A 50 0.65 -10.14 -10.61
CA LEU A 50 1.63 -9.29 -9.96
C LEU A 50 3.03 -9.91 -9.97
N SER A 51 3.15 -11.21 -9.69
CA SER A 51 4.42 -11.93 -9.75
C SER A 51 5.04 -11.86 -11.14
N ALA A 52 4.25 -12.10 -12.19
CA ALA A 52 4.71 -12.02 -13.57
C ALA A 52 5.15 -10.59 -13.94
N ALA A 53 4.32 -9.59 -13.66
CA ALA A 53 4.60 -8.20 -14.00
C ALA A 53 5.85 -7.67 -13.26
N LEU A 54 6.00 -7.99 -11.97
CA LEU A 54 7.17 -7.60 -11.19
C LEU A 54 8.43 -8.32 -11.63
N SER A 55 8.34 -9.62 -11.95
CA SER A 55 9.48 -10.40 -12.46
C SER A 55 10.01 -9.83 -13.76
N LEU A 56 9.11 -9.45 -14.68
CA LEU A 56 9.49 -8.81 -15.95
C LEU A 56 10.12 -7.42 -15.70
N GLN A 57 9.54 -6.62 -14.82
CA GLN A 57 10.02 -5.27 -14.53
C GLN A 57 11.40 -5.28 -13.86
N LEU A 58 11.65 -6.23 -12.97
CA LEU A 58 12.88 -6.33 -12.18
C LEU A 58 13.93 -7.24 -12.84
N ALA A 59 13.60 -7.89 -13.96
CA ALA A 59 14.44 -8.87 -14.64
C ALA A 59 14.96 -9.99 -13.71
N LYS A 60 14.15 -10.37 -12.72
CA LYS A 60 14.44 -11.46 -11.77
C LYS A 60 13.13 -12.09 -11.28
N PRO A 61 13.14 -13.38 -10.90
CA PRO A 61 11.96 -14.03 -10.33
C PRO A 61 11.47 -13.30 -9.06
N VAL A 62 10.19 -12.98 -9.02
CA VAL A 62 9.49 -12.43 -7.86
C VAL A 62 8.23 -13.25 -7.62
N SER A 63 7.99 -13.66 -6.39
CA SER A 63 6.76 -14.35 -6.00
C SER A 63 5.95 -13.44 -5.09
N MET A 64 4.67 -13.28 -5.42
CA MET A 64 3.69 -12.62 -4.58
C MET A 64 2.67 -13.65 -4.11
N ASP A 65 2.22 -13.53 -2.88
CA ASP A 65 1.04 -14.22 -2.38
C ASP A 65 -0.16 -13.27 -2.39
N CYS A 66 -1.34 -13.82 -2.22
CA CYS A 66 -2.58 -13.05 -2.12
C CYS A 66 -3.50 -13.65 -1.06
N ARG A 67 -4.24 -12.80 -0.40
CA ARG A 67 -5.26 -13.19 0.55
C ARG A 67 -6.48 -12.30 0.42
N THR A 68 -7.63 -12.89 0.16
CA THR A 68 -8.91 -12.18 0.13
C THR A 68 -9.45 -11.98 1.54
N ILE A 69 -9.84 -10.74 1.86
CA ILE A 69 -10.46 -10.35 3.13
C ILE A 69 -11.85 -9.79 2.83
N PRO A 70 -12.94 -10.40 3.33
CA PRO A 70 -14.28 -9.84 3.18
C PRO A 70 -14.45 -8.61 4.08
N LEU A 71 -14.93 -7.52 3.51
CA LEU A 71 -15.21 -6.27 4.21
C LEU A 71 -16.60 -5.77 3.84
N CYS A 72 -17.31 -5.17 4.79
CA CYS A 72 -18.47 -4.37 4.50
C CYS A 72 -18.05 -3.03 3.88
N LYS A 73 -18.88 -2.45 3.00
CA LYS A 73 -18.57 -1.15 2.36
C LYS A 73 -18.23 -0.05 3.38
N ALA A 74 -18.90 -0.07 4.53
CA ALA A 74 -18.67 0.90 5.61
C ALA A 74 -17.28 0.76 6.27
N GLU A 75 -16.66 -0.42 6.20
CA GLU A 75 -15.36 -0.73 6.83
C GLU A 75 -14.17 -0.36 5.93
N ILE A 76 -14.40 -0.10 4.64
CA ILE A 76 -13.31 0.18 3.67
C ILE A 76 -12.45 1.36 4.14
N ARG A 77 -13.08 2.44 4.62
CA ARG A 77 -12.34 3.62 5.08
C ARG A 77 -11.47 3.30 6.29
N GLU A 78 -12.02 2.60 7.28
CA GLU A 78 -11.30 2.23 8.49
C GLU A 78 -10.13 1.29 8.17
N TYR A 79 -10.37 0.30 7.32
CA TYR A 79 -9.32 -0.58 6.82
C TYR A 79 -8.16 0.19 6.17
N LEU A 80 -8.47 1.15 5.29
CA LEU A 80 -7.44 1.96 4.63
C LEU A 80 -6.70 2.88 5.60
N ILE A 81 -7.37 3.41 6.62
CA ILE A 81 -6.73 4.18 7.72
C ILE A 81 -5.72 3.29 8.45
N GLU A 82 -6.11 2.07 8.81
CA GLU A 82 -5.20 1.13 9.48
C GLU A 82 -3.99 0.76 8.61
N ARG A 83 -4.20 0.53 7.31
CA ARG A 83 -3.09 0.27 6.38
C ARG A 83 -2.18 1.48 6.23
N GLN A 84 -2.72 2.70 6.22
CA GLN A 84 -1.89 3.90 6.18
C GLN A 84 -1.12 4.13 7.50
N ASN A 85 -1.69 3.78 8.63
CA ASN A 85 -0.96 3.78 9.91
C ASN A 85 0.18 2.74 9.91
N GLU A 86 -0.04 1.58 9.28
CA GLU A 86 1.02 0.58 9.09
C GLU A 86 2.14 1.10 8.17
N THR A 87 1.77 1.84 7.12
CA THR A 87 2.74 2.52 6.24
C THR A 87 3.69 3.41 7.05
N TRP A 88 3.15 4.20 7.95
CA TRP A 88 3.95 5.06 8.82
C TRP A 88 4.87 4.26 9.77
N ARG A 89 4.36 3.20 10.39
CA ARG A 89 5.17 2.32 11.26
C ARG A 89 6.33 1.69 10.48
N ASN A 90 6.05 1.16 9.30
CA ASN A 90 7.08 0.56 8.43
C ASN A 90 8.11 1.59 7.98
N HIS A 91 7.67 2.82 7.68
CA HIS A 91 8.55 3.92 7.32
C HIS A 91 9.51 4.27 8.45
N VAL A 92 9.00 4.48 9.67
CA VAL A 92 9.82 4.77 10.86
C VAL A 92 10.82 3.65 11.13
N PHE A 93 10.37 2.40 11.08
CA PHE A 93 11.21 1.24 11.30
C PHE A 93 12.31 1.12 10.25
N SER A 94 11.98 1.28 8.98
CA SER A 94 12.94 1.18 7.87
C SER A 94 14.04 2.23 7.97
N TYR A 95 13.67 3.47 8.30
CA TYR A 95 14.66 4.53 8.50
C TYR A 95 15.59 4.23 9.69
N GLY A 96 15.06 3.75 10.81
CA GLY A 96 15.87 3.32 11.94
C GLY A 96 16.80 2.16 11.58
N PHE A 97 16.29 1.19 10.83
CA PHE A 97 17.04 0.02 10.43
C PHE A 97 18.20 0.36 9.48
N TYR A 98 17.93 1.09 8.39
CA TYR A 98 18.97 1.45 7.43
C TYR A 98 19.98 2.44 8.00
N MET A 99 19.53 3.38 8.83
CA MET A 99 20.43 4.29 9.54
C MET A 99 21.46 3.54 10.41
N LEU A 100 21.03 2.51 11.14
CA LEU A 100 21.94 1.68 11.93
C LEU A 100 22.91 0.90 11.05
N GLN A 101 22.49 0.44 9.88
CA GLN A 101 23.38 -0.19 8.92
C GLN A 101 24.42 0.80 8.35
N ASP A 102 24.02 2.04 8.07
CA ASP A 102 24.92 3.10 7.61
C ASP A 102 25.96 3.45 8.71
N GLU A 103 25.63 3.25 9.98
CA GLU A 103 26.56 3.34 11.12
C GLU A 103 27.49 2.10 11.23
N GLY A 104 27.39 1.14 10.32
CA GLY A 104 28.23 -0.07 10.28
C GLY A 104 27.71 -1.24 11.12
N ILE A 105 26.47 -1.17 11.63
CA ILE A 105 25.83 -2.28 12.34
C ILE A 105 25.29 -3.26 11.31
N ASP A 106 25.58 -4.54 11.48
CA ASP A 106 25.05 -5.57 10.57
C ASP A 106 23.51 -5.70 10.67
N PRO A 107 22.84 -6.32 9.69
CA PRO A 107 21.40 -6.44 9.69
C PRO A 107 20.82 -7.11 10.93
N ALA A 108 21.50 -8.14 11.47
CA ALA A 108 21.04 -8.85 12.65
C ALA A 108 21.14 -7.97 13.91
N GLY A 109 22.25 -7.24 14.05
CA GLY A 109 22.46 -6.27 15.13
C GLY A 109 21.51 -5.10 15.07
N ALA A 110 21.21 -4.57 13.86
CA ALA A 110 20.23 -3.51 13.66
C ALA A 110 18.81 -3.97 14.08
N MET A 111 18.41 -5.17 13.66
CA MET A 111 17.14 -5.76 14.09
C MET A 111 17.06 -5.95 15.60
N GLU A 112 18.12 -6.48 16.22
CA GLU A 112 18.16 -6.69 17.67
C GLU A 112 18.07 -5.37 18.43
N ARG A 113 18.75 -4.33 17.95
CA ARG A 113 18.71 -3.00 18.58
C ARG A 113 17.34 -2.32 18.51
N LEU A 114 16.59 -2.55 17.44
CA LEU A 114 15.23 -2.01 17.28
C LEU A 114 14.15 -2.89 17.93
N ARG A 115 14.50 -4.13 18.30
CA ARG A 115 13.56 -5.07 18.91
C ARG A 115 12.97 -4.50 20.19
N GLY A 116 11.64 -4.49 20.27
CA GLY A 116 10.89 -4.00 21.42
C GLY A 116 10.82 -2.48 21.57
N MET A 117 11.53 -1.72 20.72
CA MET A 117 11.36 -0.26 20.68
C MET A 117 9.98 0.10 20.11
N LYS A 118 9.35 1.08 20.71
CA LYS A 118 8.10 1.65 20.21
C LYS A 118 8.39 2.61 19.07
N GLU A 119 7.40 2.83 18.21
CA GLU A 119 7.50 3.72 17.05
C GLU A 119 8.12 5.09 17.40
N HIS A 120 7.63 5.74 18.46
CA HIS A 120 8.13 7.05 18.86
C HIS A 120 9.59 7.03 19.36
N GLU A 121 10.06 5.91 19.91
CA GLU A 121 11.46 5.75 20.35
C GLU A 121 12.39 5.62 19.14
N ILE A 122 11.96 4.88 18.12
CA ILE A 122 12.72 4.78 16.86
C ILE A 122 12.69 6.13 16.13
N HIS A 123 11.56 6.82 16.10
CA HIS A 123 11.44 8.16 15.52
C HIS A 123 12.41 9.15 16.19
N GLU A 124 12.48 9.16 17.52
CA GLU A 124 13.40 10.00 18.25
C GLU A 124 14.86 9.62 17.97
N LEU A 125 15.17 8.32 17.93
CA LEU A 125 16.50 7.80 17.60
C LEU A 125 16.97 8.31 16.22
N VAL A 126 16.09 8.29 15.23
CA VAL A 126 16.36 8.78 13.86
C VAL A 126 16.51 10.30 13.84
N PHE A 127 15.66 11.01 14.59
CA PHE A 127 15.69 12.48 14.67
C PHE A 127 16.98 13.00 15.30
N GLN A 128 17.48 12.36 16.36
CA GLN A 128 18.74 12.71 17.03
C GLN A 128 19.96 12.60 16.10
N ARG A 129 19.84 11.84 14.99
CA ARG A 129 20.85 11.70 13.95
C ARG A 129 20.64 12.65 12.77
N GLY A 130 19.77 13.65 12.95
CA GLY A 130 19.54 14.71 11.97
C GLY A 130 18.53 14.35 10.87
N ILE A 131 17.87 13.19 10.92
CA ILE A 131 16.88 12.77 9.94
C ILE A 131 15.49 13.15 10.45
N ASN A 132 14.84 14.10 9.77
CA ASN A 132 13.47 14.48 10.09
C ASN A 132 12.48 13.73 9.19
N LEU A 133 11.84 12.70 9.71
CA LEU A 133 10.88 11.86 8.98
C LEU A 133 9.66 12.64 8.45
N ALA A 134 9.32 13.78 9.03
CA ALA A 134 8.24 14.63 8.52
C ALA A 134 8.58 15.28 7.17
N LYS A 135 9.86 15.35 6.80
CA LYS A 135 10.37 15.94 5.56
C LYS A 135 10.69 14.90 4.47
N THR A 136 10.54 13.63 4.75
CA THR A 136 10.73 12.56 3.76
C THR A 136 9.59 12.58 2.72
N PRO A 137 9.74 11.93 1.57
CA PRO A 137 8.71 11.89 0.54
C PRO A 137 7.36 11.42 1.08
N SER A 138 6.26 12.01 0.59
CA SER A 138 4.90 11.72 1.05
C SER A 138 4.54 10.25 0.85
N TRP A 139 4.91 9.68 -0.29
CA TRP A 139 4.59 8.29 -0.63
C TRP A 139 5.27 7.27 0.30
N GLU A 140 6.43 7.58 0.87
CA GLU A 140 7.09 6.72 1.87
C GLU A 140 6.31 6.70 3.19
N ARG A 141 5.73 7.85 3.55
CA ARG A 141 5.01 8.04 4.81
C ARG A 141 3.54 7.64 4.76
N ARG A 142 2.92 7.73 3.57
CA ARG A 142 1.47 7.63 3.40
C ARG A 142 1.04 6.62 2.36
N GLY A 143 2.00 6.00 1.66
CA GLY A 143 1.73 5.07 0.58
C GLY A 143 1.39 5.77 -0.74
N ILE A 144 1.05 4.95 -1.73
CA ILE A 144 0.65 5.33 -3.07
C ILE A 144 -0.73 4.75 -3.33
N MET A 145 -1.61 5.50 -3.99
CA MET A 145 -2.91 4.98 -4.40
C MET A 145 -3.05 5.00 -5.91
N ILE A 146 -3.57 3.91 -6.46
CA ILE A 146 -3.99 3.80 -7.85
C ILE A 146 -5.50 3.66 -7.86
N TYR A 147 -6.18 4.46 -8.66
CA TYR A 147 -7.62 4.38 -8.81
C TYR A 147 -8.07 4.87 -10.19
N ARG A 148 -9.27 4.50 -10.57
CA ARG A 148 -9.85 4.97 -11.82
C ARG A 148 -10.65 6.24 -11.58
N ASP A 149 -10.27 7.30 -12.29
CA ASP A 149 -11.05 8.54 -12.39
C ASP A 149 -11.59 8.66 -13.81
N GLU A 150 -12.91 8.60 -13.95
CA GLU A 150 -13.60 8.48 -15.24
C GLU A 150 -13.06 7.33 -16.11
N ARG A 151 -12.23 7.66 -17.13
CA ARG A 151 -11.61 6.70 -18.05
C ARG A 151 -10.11 6.54 -17.85
N ARG A 152 -9.52 7.30 -16.91
CA ARG A 152 -8.07 7.29 -16.68
C ARG A 152 -7.73 6.54 -15.40
N ILE A 153 -6.61 5.83 -15.43
CA ILE A 153 -5.99 5.28 -14.23
C ILE A 153 -5.02 6.32 -13.71
N LEU A 154 -5.26 6.77 -12.49
CA LEU A 154 -4.43 7.74 -11.81
C LEU A 154 -3.55 7.04 -10.77
N GLN A 155 -2.32 7.51 -10.64
CA GLN A 155 -1.41 7.16 -9.57
C GLN A 155 -1.21 8.41 -8.70
N ASP A 156 -1.64 8.35 -7.45
CA ASP A 156 -1.49 9.44 -6.49
C ASP A 156 -0.37 9.11 -5.50
N TRP A 157 0.70 9.90 -5.57
CA TRP A 157 1.91 9.78 -4.75
C TRP A 157 1.92 10.77 -3.57
N GLU A 158 0.95 11.68 -3.51
CA GLU A 158 0.86 12.75 -2.52
C GLU A 158 -0.43 12.63 -1.69
N LEU A 159 -0.70 11.43 -1.20
CA LEU A 159 -1.92 11.12 -0.47
C LEU A 159 -2.10 11.99 0.79
N PRO A 160 -3.31 12.47 1.06
CA PRO A 160 -3.65 12.99 2.38
C PRO A 160 -3.69 11.86 3.41
N LEU A 161 -3.68 12.21 4.69
CA LEU A 161 -4.04 11.24 5.72
C LEU A 161 -5.50 10.85 5.55
N PHE A 162 -5.79 9.55 5.45
CA PHE A 162 -7.17 9.05 5.26
C PHE A 162 -8.07 9.34 6.46
N SER A 163 -7.49 9.54 7.65
CA SER A 163 -8.20 10.01 8.84
C SER A 163 -8.55 11.50 8.81
N SER A 164 -7.95 12.28 7.89
CA SER A 164 -8.23 13.70 7.75
C SER A 164 -9.48 13.96 6.89
N ARG A 165 -10.04 15.17 6.98
CA ARG A 165 -11.15 15.62 6.10
C ARG A 165 -10.82 15.45 4.61
N LYS A 166 -9.61 15.84 4.17
CA LYS A 166 -9.18 15.67 2.77
C LYS A 166 -9.12 14.20 2.35
N GLY A 167 -8.68 13.33 3.25
CA GLY A 167 -8.65 11.88 3.01
C GLY A 167 -10.05 11.30 2.90
N GLU A 168 -10.96 11.71 3.77
CA GLU A 168 -12.36 11.31 3.71
C GLU A 168 -13.03 11.75 2.40
N GLU A 169 -12.84 13.00 1.99
CA GLU A 169 -13.35 13.53 0.72
C GLU A 169 -12.79 12.76 -0.49
N LEU A 170 -11.49 12.42 -0.49
CA LEU A 170 -10.86 11.61 -1.54
C LEU A 170 -11.49 10.22 -1.63
N LEU A 171 -11.56 9.51 -0.51
CA LEU A 171 -12.12 8.14 -0.48
C LEU A 171 -13.60 8.13 -0.83
N ALA A 172 -14.38 9.07 -0.31
CA ALA A 172 -15.80 9.22 -0.64
C ALA A 172 -16.00 9.42 -2.15
N ARG A 173 -15.23 10.30 -2.78
CA ARG A 173 -15.28 10.54 -4.23
C ARG A 173 -14.99 9.27 -5.02
N ILE A 174 -13.94 8.50 -4.67
CA ILE A 174 -13.57 7.27 -5.36
C ILE A 174 -14.68 6.20 -5.22
N ILE A 175 -15.23 6.04 -4.02
CA ILE A 175 -16.26 5.03 -3.73
C ILE A 175 -17.59 5.38 -4.41
N ILE A 176 -17.98 6.66 -4.40
CA ILE A 176 -19.27 7.11 -4.98
C ILE A 176 -19.24 7.09 -6.51
N SER A 177 -18.14 7.52 -7.12
CA SER A 177 -18.01 7.62 -8.58
C SER A 177 -18.28 6.30 -9.32
N ARG A 178 -18.19 5.17 -8.66
CA ARG A 178 -18.47 3.84 -9.22
C ARG A 178 -19.83 3.24 -8.81
N SER A 179 -20.40 3.62 -7.68
CA SER A 179 -21.72 3.12 -7.26
C SER A 179 -22.86 3.56 -8.19
N GLY A 180 -22.67 4.61 -8.99
CA GLY A 180 -23.65 5.14 -9.94
C GLY A 180 -23.61 4.54 -11.35
N ARG A 181 -22.75 3.56 -11.63
CA ARG A 181 -22.59 2.96 -12.97
C ARG A 181 -23.01 1.49 -13.06
N GLU A 182 -23.41 0.88 -11.97
CA GLU A 182 -23.93 -0.49 -11.91
C GLU A 182 -25.47 -0.57 -11.80
N GLY A 183 -26.16 0.51 -12.20
CA GLY A 183 -27.62 0.59 -12.30
C GLY A 183 -28.11 0.48 -13.75
#